data_0fc56a80068386a71acfdb52f421a557
#
_entry.id   0fc56a80068386a71acfdb52f421a557
#
_cell.length_a   1.000
_cell.length_b   1.000
_cell.length_c   1.000
_cell.angle_alpha   90.00
_cell.angle_beta   90.00
_cell.angle_gamma   90.00
#
_symmetry.space_group_name_H-M   'P 1'
#
loop_
_entity.id
_entity.type
_entity.pdbx_description
1 polymer ?
#
loop_
_entity_poly.entity_id
_entity_poly.type
_entity_poly.pdbx_seq_one_letter_code
_entity_poly.pdbx_strand_id
1 'polypeptide(L)'
;MHLHIKLLSFILAALVNLSWAEVTPILNRDAIKATFGSYGVEGISQSQSTRVAYLYSVSGDAKICRTLAVTEFVFPMDPALTEAHQLIRAGGSIGATLRSAGFSINKKRLIKTETAAGDEFVSLTNGSVLKGAPLYTKVYALFAQQGSRQIPYAVIAEAYHPEHFPPSNEEVSEEPSLQQAADRALMTLRATIGQREIKSSPAA
;
A
#
# COMPACT_ATOMS: atom_id res chain seq x y z
N MET A 1 49.51 -38.56 0.99
CA MET A 1 49.22 -37.10 0.95
C MET A 1 48.06 -36.77 0.00
N HIS A 2 46.98 -37.59 -0.03
CA HIS A 2 45.85 -37.45 -0.98
C HIS A 2 44.47 -37.38 -0.32
N LEU A 3 44.42 -37.34 1.05
CA LEU A 3 43.13 -37.40 1.80
C LEU A 3 42.58 -36.01 2.18
N HIS A 4 43.44 -34.96 2.18
CA HIS A 4 43.00 -33.61 2.61
C HIS A 4 42.37 -32.74 1.51
N ILE A 5 42.53 -33.10 0.24
CA ILE A 5 42.00 -32.30 -0.89
C ILE A 5 40.50 -32.56 -1.12
N LYS A 6 40.00 -33.76 -0.78
CA LYS A 6 38.56 -34.09 -0.98
C LYS A 6 37.64 -33.47 0.06
N LEU A 7 38.14 -33.11 1.26
CA LEU A 7 37.31 -32.53 2.32
C LEU A 7 37.04 -31.04 2.09
N LEU A 8 37.97 -30.32 1.45
CA LEU A 8 37.77 -28.88 1.15
C LEU A 8 36.73 -28.65 0.03
N SER A 9 36.63 -29.59 -0.93
CA SER A 9 35.64 -29.45 -2.03
C SER A 9 34.19 -29.66 -1.58
N PHE A 10 33.96 -30.40 -0.50
CA PHE A 10 32.60 -30.61 0.05
C PHE A 10 32.11 -29.41 0.87
N ILE A 11 33.01 -28.68 1.52
CA ILE A 11 32.64 -27.50 2.34
C ILE A 11 32.32 -26.30 1.43
N LEU A 12 32.98 -26.17 0.26
CA LEU A 12 32.71 -25.08 -0.66
C LEU A 12 31.37 -25.25 -1.42
N ALA A 13 30.92 -26.50 -1.65
CA ALA A 13 29.62 -26.77 -2.29
C ALA A 13 28.42 -26.55 -1.37
N ALA A 14 28.61 -26.60 -0.03
CA ALA A 14 27.54 -26.37 0.93
C ALA A 14 27.27 -24.87 1.20
N LEU A 15 28.19 -23.98 0.83
CA LEU A 15 28.04 -22.52 1.04
C LEU A 15 27.37 -21.80 -0.14
N VAL A 16 27.11 -22.45 -1.27
CA VAL A 16 26.51 -21.84 -2.47
C VAL A 16 24.99 -21.96 -2.48
N ASN A 17 24.38 -22.69 -1.56
CA ASN A 17 22.91 -22.80 -1.44
C ASN A 17 22.33 -21.96 -0.29
N LEU A 18 22.91 -20.82 0.03
CA LEU A 18 22.16 -19.73 0.66
C LEU A 18 21.21 -19.18 -0.42
N SER A 19 20.05 -19.86 -0.56
CA SER A 19 18.95 -19.28 -1.30
C SER A 19 18.68 -17.93 -0.65
N TRP A 20 18.79 -16.88 -1.42
CA TRP A 20 18.27 -15.57 -1.07
C TRP A 20 16.77 -15.81 -0.84
N ALA A 21 16.38 -15.98 0.41
CA ALA A 21 14.97 -16.01 0.75
C ALA A 21 14.43 -14.66 0.25
N GLU A 22 13.63 -14.70 -0.80
CA GLU A 22 12.95 -13.52 -1.32
C GLU A 22 12.22 -12.90 -0.12
N VAL A 23 12.70 -11.74 0.34
CA VAL A 23 12.07 -11.03 1.45
C VAL A 23 10.69 -10.62 0.97
N THR A 24 9.69 -11.42 1.32
CA THR A 24 8.31 -11.13 0.97
C THR A 24 7.94 -9.76 1.55
N PRO A 25 7.57 -8.78 0.73
CA PRO A 25 7.25 -7.45 1.22
C PRO A 25 6.19 -7.51 2.31
N ILE A 26 6.45 -6.87 3.46
CA ILE A 26 5.48 -6.79 4.54
C ILE A 26 4.29 -5.98 4.04
N LEU A 27 3.08 -6.55 4.16
CA LEU A 27 1.86 -5.81 3.82
C LEU A 27 1.54 -4.79 4.91
N ASN A 28 0.93 -3.68 4.53
CA ASN A 28 0.49 -2.65 5.48
C ASN A 28 -0.45 -3.22 6.56
N ARG A 29 -1.34 -4.16 6.20
CA ARG A 29 -2.19 -4.88 7.15
C ARG A 29 -1.39 -5.63 8.22
N ASP A 30 -0.29 -6.26 7.82
CA ASP A 30 0.52 -7.07 8.74
C ASP A 30 1.29 -6.15 9.69
N ALA A 31 1.75 -4.99 9.20
CA ALA A 31 2.37 -3.95 10.03
C ALA A 31 1.37 -3.36 11.04
N ILE A 32 0.14 -3.04 10.62
CA ILE A 32 -0.91 -2.55 11.53
C ILE A 32 -1.22 -3.59 12.60
N LYS A 33 -1.43 -4.86 12.21
CA LYS A 33 -1.72 -5.94 13.16
C LYS A 33 -0.57 -6.16 14.14
N ALA A 34 0.67 -6.13 13.68
CA ALA A 34 1.85 -6.30 14.54
C ALA A 34 2.01 -5.15 15.54
N THR A 35 1.74 -3.90 15.12
CA THR A 35 1.94 -2.72 15.98
C THR A 35 0.77 -2.50 16.94
N PHE A 36 -0.46 -2.72 16.50
CA PHE A 36 -1.67 -2.33 17.23
C PHE A 36 -2.54 -3.53 17.69
N GLY A 37 -2.10 -4.76 17.44
CA GLY A 37 -2.77 -5.99 17.88
C GLY A 37 -4.00 -6.39 17.07
N SER A 38 -4.57 -5.50 16.27
CA SER A 38 -5.77 -5.75 15.47
C SER A 38 -5.69 -5.09 14.11
N TYR A 39 -6.51 -5.57 13.17
CA TYR A 39 -6.61 -5.02 11.82
C TYR A 39 -7.99 -5.24 11.24
N GLY A 40 -8.49 -4.22 10.56
CA GLY A 40 -9.66 -4.29 9.70
C GLY A 40 -9.53 -3.34 8.53
N VAL A 41 -10.39 -3.52 7.53
CA VAL A 41 -10.54 -2.61 6.39
C VAL A 41 -12.00 -2.27 6.22
N GLU A 42 -12.29 -1.00 5.95
CA GLU A 42 -13.65 -0.51 5.69
C GLU A 42 -13.66 0.40 4.48
N GLY A 43 -14.62 0.17 3.59
CA GLY A 43 -14.83 0.99 2.41
C GLY A 43 -15.60 2.25 2.73
N ILE A 44 -15.14 3.38 2.23
CA ILE A 44 -15.85 4.68 2.30
C ILE A 44 -16.66 4.88 1.03
N SER A 45 -16.04 4.69 -0.12
CA SER A 45 -16.71 4.81 -1.42
C SER A 45 -16.05 3.94 -2.48
N GLN A 46 -16.79 3.61 -3.52
CA GLN A 46 -16.30 2.80 -4.62
C GLN A 46 -17.02 3.12 -5.91
N SER A 47 -16.26 3.30 -6.99
CA SER A 47 -16.70 3.38 -8.39
C SER A 47 -16.14 2.22 -9.20
N GLN A 48 -16.32 2.21 -10.52
CA GLN A 48 -15.70 1.19 -11.38
C GLN A 48 -14.17 1.24 -11.30
N SER A 49 -13.57 2.42 -11.34
CA SER A 49 -12.11 2.60 -11.40
C SER A 49 -11.46 2.97 -10.08
N THR A 50 -12.22 3.39 -9.06
CA THR A 50 -11.68 3.95 -7.83
C THR A 50 -12.28 3.29 -6.61
N ARG A 51 -11.48 3.04 -5.59
CA ARG A 51 -11.91 2.62 -4.26
C ARG A 51 -11.26 3.52 -3.21
N VAL A 52 -12.08 4.05 -2.30
CA VAL A 52 -11.62 4.72 -1.09
C VAL A 52 -11.92 3.82 0.10
N ALA A 53 -10.92 3.56 0.91
CA ALA A 53 -11.05 2.72 2.10
C ALA A 53 -10.06 3.16 3.17
N TYR A 54 -10.36 2.82 4.43
CA TYR A 54 -9.38 2.97 5.49
C TYR A 54 -9.07 1.65 6.17
N LEU A 55 -7.80 1.53 6.58
CA LEU A 55 -7.29 0.40 7.33
C LEU A 55 -7.23 0.86 8.79
N TYR A 56 -7.80 0.07 9.69
CA TYR A 56 -7.93 0.45 11.08
C TYR A 56 -7.41 -0.61 12.06
N SER A 57 -7.09 -0.17 13.25
CA SER A 57 -7.00 -1.01 14.45
C SER A 57 -8.16 -0.70 15.40
N VAL A 58 -8.44 -1.61 16.32
CA VAL A 58 -9.46 -1.43 17.36
C VAL A 58 -8.75 -1.10 18.68
N SER A 59 -9.22 -0.05 19.36
CA SER A 59 -8.78 0.35 20.70
C SER A 59 -10.02 0.54 21.58
N GLY A 60 -10.24 -0.35 22.55
CA GLY A 60 -11.53 -0.48 23.20
C GLY A 60 -12.61 -0.80 22.18
N ASP A 61 -13.69 -0.02 22.16
CA ASP A 61 -14.78 -0.15 21.19
C ASP A 61 -14.59 0.71 19.93
N ALA A 62 -13.51 1.51 19.85
CA ALA A 62 -13.30 2.44 18.77
C ALA A 62 -12.43 1.87 17.65
N LYS A 63 -12.84 2.11 16.40
CA LYS A 63 -12.00 1.93 15.21
C LYS A 63 -11.12 3.16 15.04
N ILE A 64 -9.82 2.97 14.97
CA ILE A 64 -8.84 4.04 14.75
C ILE A 64 -8.23 3.86 13.37
N CYS A 65 -8.48 4.78 12.46
CA CYS A 65 -7.85 4.77 11.14
C CYS A 65 -6.32 4.84 11.28
N ARG A 66 -5.61 3.86 10.73
CA ARG A 66 -4.15 3.83 10.67
C ARG A 66 -3.63 4.18 9.29
N THR A 67 -4.44 3.97 8.26
CA THR A 67 -4.13 4.34 6.89
C THR A 67 -5.41 4.65 6.14
N LEU A 68 -5.51 5.82 5.54
CA LEU A 68 -6.53 6.15 4.56
C LEU A 68 -5.93 5.92 3.17
N ALA A 69 -6.63 5.17 2.34
CA ALA A 69 -6.15 4.75 1.03
C ALA A 69 -7.15 5.07 -0.08
N VAL A 70 -6.64 5.62 -1.17
CA VAL A 70 -7.34 5.75 -2.45
C VAL A 70 -6.65 4.89 -3.48
N THR A 71 -7.40 4.01 -4.11
CA THR A 71 -6.93 3.09 -5.14
C THR A 71 -7.55 3.46 -6.47
N GLU A 72 -6.72 3.75 -7.46
CA GLU A 72 -7.10 3.86 -8.88
C GLU A 72 -6.73 2.55 -9.57
N PHE A 73 -7.73 1.77 -10.01
CA PHE A 73 -7.48 0.52 -10.72
C PHE A 73 -7.04 0.79 -12.16
N VAL A 74 -6.13 -0.04 -12.66
CA VAL A 74 -5.67 0.04 -14.06
C VAL A 74 -6.64 -0.69 -14.98
N PHE A 75 -7.07 -0.04 -16.04
CA PHE A 75 -7.95 -0.60 -17.06
C PHE A 75 -7.36 -0.44 -18.49
N PRO A 76 -7.65 -1.39 -19.41
CA PRO A 76 -8.49 -2.58 -19.21
C PRO A 76 -7.87 -3.55 -18.20
N MET A 77 -8.71 -4.21 -17.38
CA MET A 77 -8.27 -5.18 -16.40
C MET A 77 -7.71 -6.43 -17.12
N ASP A 78 -6.53 -6.86 -16.70
CA ASP A 78 -5.94 -8.11 -17.20
C ASP A 78 -6.83 -9.30 -16.82
N PRO A 79 -7.16 -10.20 -17.77
CA PRO A 79 -8.03 -11.35 -17.50
C PRO A 79 -7.58 -12.23 -16.33
N ALA A 80 -6.27 -12.36 -16.11
CA ALA A 80 -5.72 -13.14 -14.99
C ALA A 80 -6.06 -12.57 -13.61
N LEU A 81 -6.42 -11.28 -13.54
CA LEU A 81 -6.74 -10.58 -12.29
C LEU A 81 -8.25 -10.45 -12.05
N THR A 82 -9.10 -10.87 -12.98
CA THR A 82 -10.55 -10.61 -12.94
C THR A 82 -11.20 -11.17 -11.67
N GLU A 83 -10.93 -12.41 -11.29
CA GLU A 83 -11.51 -13.03 -10.09
C GLU A 83 -11.01 -12.36 -8.82
N ALA A 84 -9.71 -12.15 -8.70
CA ALA A 84 -9.13 -11.44 -7.56
C ALA A 84 -9.69 -10.01 -7.46
N HIS A 85 -9.87 -9.32 -8.59
CA HIS A 85 -10.46 -7.99 -8.63
C HIS A 85 -11.90 -7.99 -8.11
N GLN A 86 -12.73 -8.97 -8.48
CA GLN A 86 -14.09 -9.10 -7.96
C GLN A 86 -14.11 -9.26 -6.44
N LEU A 87 -13.25 -10.11 -5.88
CA LEU A 87 -13.12 -10.30 -4.44
C LEU A 87 -12.66 -9.02 -3.71
N ILE A 88 -11.72 -8.28 -4.32
CA ILE A 88 -11.27 -6.99 -3.79
C ILE A 88 -12.42 -5.98 -3.81
N ARG A 89 -13.20 -5.95 -4.89
CA ARG A 89 -14.39 -5.11 -5.02
C ARG A 89 -15.48 -5.46 -3.99
N ALA A 90 -15.58 -6.72 -3.62
CA ALA A 90 -16.49 -7.19 -2.56
C ALA A 90 -15.98 -6.86 -1.11
N GLY A 91 -14.92 -6.09 -0.97
CA GLY A 91 -14.39 -5.64 0.32
C GLY A 91 -13.07 -6.30 0.75
N GLY A 92 -12.53 -7.20 -0.06
CA GLY A 92 -11.27 -7.87 0.23
C GLY A 92 -10.08 -6.91 0.34
N SER A 93 -9.07 -7.32 1.12
CA SER A 93 -7.78 -6.63 1.19
C SER A 93 -6.99 -6.89 -0.10
N ILE A 94 -6.58 -5.84 -0.81
CA ILE A 94 -5.88 -5.95 -2.10
C ILE A 94 -4.69 -6.92 -1.99
N GLY A 95 -3.77 -6.66 -1.08
CA GLY A 95 -2.57 -7.46 -0.95
C GLY A 95 -2.83 -8.92 -0.55
N ALA A 96 -3.76 -9.17 0.37
CA ALA A 96 -4.09 -10.52 0.80
C ALA A 96 -4.79 -11.31 -0.32
N THR A 97 -5.74 -10.67 -1.01
CA THR A 97 -6.51 -11.32 -2.09
C THR A 97 -5.61 -11.69 -3.26
N LEU A 98 -4.73 -10.78 -3.71
CA LEU A 98 -3.77 -11.09 -4.78
C LEU A 98 -2.83 -12.22 -4.39
N ARG A 99 -2.30 -12.24 -3.16
CA ARG A 99 -1.46 -13.36 -2.68
C ARG A 99 -2.23 -14.69 -2.64
N SER A 100 -3.46 -14.69 -2.17
CA SER A 100 -4.32 -15.89 -2.15
C SER A 100 -4.65 -16.39 -3.56
N ALA A 101 -4.67 -15.50 -4.55
CA ALA A 101 -4.83 -15.84 -5.96
C ALA A 101 -3.50 -16.26 -6.65
N GLY A 102 -2.42 -16.44 -5.89
CA GLY A 102 -1.13 -16.93 -6.41
C GLY A 102 -0.21 -15.87 -7.00
N PHE A 103 -0.50 -14.58 -6.79
CA PHE A 103 0.37 -13.49 -7.23
C PHE A 103 1.32 -13.04 -6.11
N SER A 104 2.58 -12.82 -6.42
CA SER A 104 3.44 -11.96 -5.62
C SER A 104 3.14 -10.48 -5.93
N ILE A 105 3.52 -9.59 -5.01
CA ILE A 105 3.23 -8.16 -5.13
C ILE A 105 4.52 -7.40 -5.23
N ASN A 106 4.63 -6.59 -6.27
CA ASN A 106 5.68 -5.60 -6.40
C ASN A 106 5.08 -4.18 -6.28
N LYS A 107 5.78 -3.29 -5.57
CA LYS A 107 5.39 -1.90 -5.37
C LYS A 107 6.50 -0.99 -5.86
N LYS A 108 6.15 -0.05 -6.72
CA LYS A 108 7.06 1.00 -7.18
C LYS A 108 6.55 2.35 -6.68
N ARG A 109 7.34 3.03 -5.85
CA ARG A 109 6.97 4.33 -5.30
C ARG A 109 7.09 5.42 -6.35
N LEU A 110 5.99 6.14 -6.58
CA LEU A 110 5.89 7.24 -7.53
C LEU A 110 6.03 8.60 -6.84
N ILE A 111 5.36 8.79 -5.70
CA ILE A 111 5.34 10.06 -4.97
C ILE A 111 5.54 9.79 -3.48
N LYS A 112 6.31 10.66 -2.83
CA LYS A 112 6.43 10.79 -1.37
C LYS A 112 6.21 12.25 -1.00
N THR A 113 5.25 12.52 -0.12
CA THR A 113 4.88 13.87 0.28
C THR A 113 4.29 13.89 1.68
N GLU A 114 3.93 15.05 2.17
CA GLU A 114 3.13 15.24 3.37
C GLU A 114 1.78 15.86 2.99
N THR A 115 0.75 15.52 3.78
CA THR A 115 -0.60 16.04 3.64
C THR A 115 -1.08 16.42 5.04
N ALA A 116 -1.74 17.57 5.21
CA ALA A 116 -2.27 17.95 6.52
C ALA A 116 -3.57 17.19 6.83
N ALA A 117 -3.74 16.72 8.07
CA ALA A 117 -4.98 16.10 8.53
C ALA A 117 -6.14 17.09 8.46
N GLY A 118 -7.20 16.75 7.74
CA GLY A 118 -8.45 17.48 7.69
C GLY A 118 -9.52 16.84 8.58
N ASP A 119 -10.73 17.40 8.54
CA ASP A 119 -11.81 17.03 9.45
C ASP A 119 -12.22 15.55 9.32
N GLU A 120 -12.24 15.02 8.11
CA GLU A 120 -12.60 13.61 7.87
C GLU A 120 -11.56 12.66 8.45
N PHE A 121 -10.27 12.95 8.25
CA PHE A 121 -9.21 12.12 8.82
C PHE A 121 -9.22 12.15 10.35
N VAL A 122 -9.46 13.33 10.95
CA VAL A 122 -9.60 13.49 12.41
C VAL A 122 -10.77 12.64 12.91
N SER A 123 -11.91 12.66 12.24
CA SER A 123 -13.08 11.82 12.56
C SER A 123 -12.75 10.34 12.49
N LEU A 124 -12.12 9.87 11.40
CA LEU A 124 -11.73 8.47 11.22
C LEU A 124 -10.68 7.98 12.24
N THR A 125 -9.90 8.88 12.81
CA THR A 125 -8.94 8.57 13.89
C THR A 125 -9.53 8.70 15.29
N ASN A 126 -10.84 8.91 15.39
CA ASN A 126 -11.53 9.15 16.66
C ASN A 126 -10.90 10.28 17.49
N GLY A 127 -10.42 11.34 16.81
CA GLY A 127 -9.79 12.50 17.43
C GLY A 127 -8.36 12.28 17.95
N SER A 128 -7.75 11.10 17.72
CA SER A 128 -6.37 10.86 18.16
C SER A 128 -5.33 11.64 17.34
N VAL A 129 -5.71 12.18 16.18
CA VAL A 129 -4.89 13.06 15.36
C VAL A 129 -5.51 14.45 15.35
N LEU A 130 -4.70 15.49 15.57
CA LEU A 130 -5.16 16.87 15.52
C LEU A 130 -5.32 17.35 14.07
N LYS A 131 -6.32 18.19 13.84
CA LYS A 131 -6.48 18.89 12.56
C LYS A 131 -5.22 19.69 12.22
N GLY A 132 -4.75 19.59 10.98
CA GLY A 132 -3.51 20.21 10.51
C GLY A 132 -2.25 19.42 10.81
N ALA A 133 -2.31 18.34 11.59
CA ALA A 133 -1.14 17.49 11.82
C ALA A 133 -0.58 16.94 10.50
N PRO A 134 0.75 16.88 10.34
CA PRO A 134 1.35 16.34 9.13
C PRO A 134 1.13 14.83 9.04
N LEU A 135 0.64 14.37 7.90
CA LEU A 135 0.46 12.97 7.58
C LEU A 135 1.49 12.56 6.54
N TYR A 136 2.33 11.60 6.87
CA TYR A 136 3.16 10.97 5.85
C TYR A 136 2.26 10.38 4.76
N THR A 137 2.54 10.72 3.51
CA THR A 137 1.73 10.34 2.36
C THR A 137 2.63 9.77 1.27
N LYS A 138 2.25 8.64 0.71
CA LYS A 138 2.92 8.06 -0.44
C LYS A 138 1.93 7.62 -1.51
N VAL A 139 2.39 7.66 -2.77
CA VAL A 139 1.69 7.08 -3.90
C VAL A 139 2.61 6.05 -4.54
N TYR A 140 2.08 4.88 -4.81
CA TYR A 140 2.83 3.81 -5.45
C TYR A 140 1.98 3.05 -6.47
N ALA A 141 2.66 2.56 -7.50
CA ALA A 141 2.09 1.59 -8.42
C ALA A 141 2.20 0.19 -7.80
N LEU A 142 1.12 -0.55 -7.85
CA LEU A 142 1.04 -1.94 -7.41
C LEU A 142 0.94 -2.85 -8.62
N PHE A 143 1.88 -3.78 -8.72
CA PHE A 143 1.93 -4.81 -9.75
C PHE A 143 1.65 -6.16 -9.13
N ALA A 144 0.80 -6.95 -9.79
CA ALA A 144 0.65 -8.37 -9.53
C ALA A 144 1.68 -9.12 -10.38
N GLN A 145 2.48 -9.97 -9.77
CA GLN A 145 3.54 -10.71 -10.45
C GLN A 145 3.27 -12.21 -10.40
N GLN A 146 3.38 -12.87 -11.54
CA GLN A 146 3.27 -14.32 -11.69
C GLN A 146 4.43 -14.82 -12.56
N GLY A 147 5.38 -15.50 -11.94
CA GLY A 147 6.65 -15.83 -12.59
C GLY A 147 7.41 -14.56 -13.03
N SER A 148 7.80 -14.48 -14.29
CA SER A 148 8.44 -13.29 -14.87
C SER A 148 7.46 -12.22 -15.34
N ARG A 149 6.14 -12.50 -15.36
CA ARG A 149 5.13 -11.56 -15.83
C ARG A 149 4.74 -10.59 -14.72
N GLN A 150 4.90 -9.30 -14.99
CA GLN A 150 4.48 -8.21 -14.11
C GLN A 150 3.27 -7.50 -14.73
N ILE A 151 2.16 -7.47 -14.00
CA ILE A 151 0.88 -6.94 -14.46
C ILE A 151 0.55 -5.70 -13.63
N PRO A 152 0.43 -4.50 -14.22
CA PRO A 152 0.01 -3.31 -13.48
C PRO A 152 -1.44 -3.50 -13.02
N TYR A 153 -1.69 -3.38 -11.73
CA TYR A 153 -3.00 -3.60 -11.14
C TYR A 153 -3.68 -2.30 -10.69
N ALA A 154 -2.95 -1.48 -9.94
CA ALA A 154 -3.50 -0.26 -9.39
C ALA A 154 -2.42 0.77 -9.07
N VAL A 155 -2.83 2.03 -8.97
CA VAL A 155 -2.07 3.09 -8.30
C VAL A 155 -2.78 3.41 -6.99
N ILE A 156 -2.02 3.45 -5.90
CA ILE A 156 -2.57 3.61 -4.55
C ILE A 156 -1.90 4.80 -3.87
N ALA A 157 -2.72 5.75 -3.43
CA ALA A 157 -2.31 6.85 -2.56
C ALA A 157 -2.72 6.52 -1.12
N GLU A 158 -1.77 6.59 -0.19
CA GLU A 158 -1.97 6.28 1.24
C GLU A 158 -1.50 7.44 2.11
N ALA A 159 -2.34 7.89 3.04
CA ALA A 159 -1.99 8.78 4.14
C ALA A 159 -2.00 7.99 5.45
N TYR A 160 -0.96 8.16 6.25
CA TYR A 160 -0.70 7.35 7.44
C TYR A 160 -0.94 8.13 8.72
N HIS A 161 -1.51 7.44 9.71
CA HIS A 161 -1.57 7.94 11.08
C HIS A 161 -0.15 8.22 11.59
N PRO A 162 0.10 9.31 12.33
CA PRO A 162 1.46 9.66 12.79
C PRO A 162 2.15 8.57 13.61
N GLU A 163 1.41 7.72 14.31
CA GLU A 163 1.95 6.58 15.05
C GLU A 163 2.19 5.33 14.21
N HIS A 164 1.80 5.35 12.94
CA HIS A 164 1.94 4.20 12.04
C HIS A 164 3.03 4.45 11.00
N PHE A 165 4.14 3.71 11.13
CA PHE A 165 5.24 3.75 10.18
C PHE A 165 5.11 2.57 9.20
N PRO A 166 4.66 2.83 7.97
CA PRO A 166 4.50 1.77 6.98
C PRO A 166 5.87 1.20 6.59
N PRO A 167 5.93 -0.09 6.25
CA PRO A 167 7.15 -0.67 5.69
C PRO A 167 7.60 0.11 4.46
N SER A 168 8.89 0.47 4.40
CA SER A 168 9.48 1.24 3.30
C SER A 168 10.38 0.31 2.47
N ASN A 169 9.76 -0.56 1.72
CA ASN A 169 10.45 -1.52 0.83
C ASN A 169 10.08 -1.34 -0.65
N GLU A 170 9.52 -0.17 -0.99
CA GLU A 170 9.22 0.14 -2.36
C GLU A 170 10.45 0.66 -3.09
N GLU A 171 10.71 0.13 -4.28
CA GLU A 171 11.65 0.71 -5.23
C GLU A 171 11.15 2.08 -5.70
N VAL A 172 12.06 3.07 -5.77
CA VAL A 172 11.74 4.36 -6.40
C VAL A 172 11.77 4.16 -7.90
N SER A 173 10.69 4.49 -8.57
CA SER A 173 10.60 4.29 -10.02
C SER A 173 9.85 5.46 -10.68
N GLU A 174 10.31 5.81 -11.86
CA GLU A 174 9.55 6.66 -12.77
C GLU A 174 8.73 5.76 -13.68
N GLU A 175 7.41 5.83 -13.55
CA GLU A 175 6.45 5.14 -14.41
C GLU A 175 5.56 6.18 -15.11
N PRO A 176 6.02 6.80 -16.19
CA PRO A 176 5.30 7.92 -16.83
C PRO A 176 3.87 7.56 -17.24
N SER A 177 3.64 6.30 -17.63
CA SER A 177 2.31 5.80 -17.98
C SER A 177 1.30 5.79 -16.83
N LEU A 178 1.77 5.79 -15.59
CA LEU A 178 0.95 5.77 -14.38
C LEU A 178 0.91 7.11 -13.64
N GLN A 179 1.67 8.12 -14.10
CA GLN A 179 1.76 9.41 -13.41
C GLN A 179 0.40 10.10 -13.30
N GLN A 180 -0.39 10.11 -14.37
CA GLN A 180 -1.71 10.71 -14.34
C GLN A 180 -2.66 10.01 -13.34
N ALA A 181 -2.56 8.70 -13.21
CA ALA A 181 -3.31 7.96 -12.20
C ALA A 181 -2.82 8.28 -10.78
N ALA A 182 -1.51 8.49 -10.61
CA ALA A 182 -0.92 8.89 -9.33
C ALA A 182 -1.42 10.28 -8.89
N ASP A 183 -1.47 11.23 -9.79
CA ASP A 183 -1.97 12.59 -9.51
C ASP A 183 -3.47 12.55 -9.14
N ARG A 184 -4.29 11.77 -9.87
CA ARG A 184 -5.71 11.60 -9.53
C ARG A 184 -5.89 10.95 -8.16
N ALA A 185 -5.15 9.87 -7.86
CA ALA A 185 -5.24 9.18 -6.58
C ALA A 185 -4.87 10.12 -5.42
N LEU A 186 -3.80 10.91 -5.57
CA LEU A 186 -3.36 11.88 -4.57
C LEU A 186 -4.38 13.01 -4.38
N MET A 187 -4.93 13.54 -5.47
CA MET A 187 -5.97 14.58 -5.42
C MET A 187 -7.23 14.06 -4.72
N THR A 188 -7.68 12.86 -5.05
CA THR A 188 -8.84 12.23 -4.41
C THR A 188 -8.56 11.97 -2.93
N LEU A 189 -7.35 11.52 -2.56
CA LEU A 189 -6.95 11.33 -1.18
C LEU A 189 -7.03 12.64 -0.38
N ARG A 190 -6.48 13.73 -0.91
CA ARG A 190 -6.52 15.06 -0.28
C ARG A 190 -7.96 15.55 -0.08
N ALA A 191 -8.80 15.38 -1.09
CA ALA A 191 -10.23 15.73 -0.99
C ALA A 191 -10.93 14.89 0.09
N THR A 192 -10.64 13.58 0.18
CA THR A 192 -11.21 12.68 1.18
C THR A 192 -10.74 13.00 2.60
N ILE A 193 -9.49 13.42 2.78
CA ILE A 193 -8.97 13.87 4.08
C ILE A 193 -9.76 15.09 4.60
N GLY A 194 -10.47 15.80 3.73
CA GLY A 194 -11.21 17.01 4.08
C GLY A 194 -10.34 18.26 4.05
N GLN A 195 -9.26 18.24 3.28
CA GLN A 195 -8.57 19.46 2.89
C GLN A 195 -9.48 20.22 1.91
N ARG A 196 -10.33 21.11 2.44
CA ARG A 196 -10.91 22.16 1.60
C ARG A 196 -9.74 22.96 1.04
N GLU A 197 -9.59 23.01 -0.28
CA GLU A 197 -8.75 24.02 -0.90
C GLU A 197 -9.17 25.36 -0.28
N ILE A 198 -8.26 25.99 0.45
CA ILE A 198 -8.39 27.40 0.79
C ILE A 198 -8.30 28.08 -0.57
N LYS A 199 -9.46 28.31 -1.21
CA LYS A 199 -9.52 29.25 -2.33
C LYS A 199 -8.98 30.54 -1.75
N SER A 200 -7.75 30.88 -2.13
CA SER A 200 -7.18 32.20 -1.88
C SER A 200 -8.21 33.19 -2.40
N SER A 201 -8.89 33.86 -1.47
CA SER A 201 -9.78 34.97 -1.81
C SER A 201 -8.92 35.95 -2.60
N PRO A 202 -9.30 36.35 -3.81
CA PRO A 202 -8.55 37.41 -4.50
C PRO A 202 -8.57 38.60 -3.54
N ALA A 203 -7.38 39.11 -3.23
CA ALA A 203 -7.22 40.36 -2.49
C ALA A 203 -8.05 41.43 -3.16
N ALA A 204 -8.95 42.04 -2.39
CA ALA A 204 -9.72 43.19 -2.78
C ALA A 204 -8.84 44.44 -2.87
#